data_1aec3c02be3f05b52e5c732746a13ac1
#
_entry.id   1aec3c02be3f05b52e5c732746a13ac1
#
_cell.length_a   1.000
_cell.length_b   1.000
_cell.length_c   1.000
_cell.angle_alpha   90.00
_cell.angle_beta   90.00
_cell.angle_gamma   90.00
#
_symmetry.space_group_name_H-M   'P 1'
#
loop_
_entity.id
_entity.type
_entity.pdbx_description
1 polymer ?
#
loop_
_entity_poly.entity_id
_entity_poly.type
_entity_poly.pdbx_seq_one_letter_code
_entity_poly.pdbx_strand_id
1 'polypeptide(L)'
;MIKFENVNVTMQGKRILSDINLEIQDGEFVLICGESGCGKTTMTKLINGLIPHFVRDVSVDGTITVCGKNVAEMPMYEIAELVGSVFQNPKTQFFYTNSNAEMAFGLENRGVEPEYIRKRIKNTINELDIEKLEDRNVFSMSGGEKQLLAFASVYAMNPQIYVLDEPSANLDIAAMEKLSERMKVIKEKGHTVVVAEHRLAWIQKFADRIIYMKEGRIEQEFTSDEFKALSDLKRKQMGLRSIVPEQIQIPEIT
;
A
#
# COMPACT_ATOMS: atom_id res chain seq x y z
N MET A 1 -14.58 -5.35 2.37
CA MET A 1 -14.35 -5.30 3.84
C MET A 1 -13.18 -6.20 4.21
N ILE A 2 -12.27 -5.71 5.05
CA ILE A 2 -11.13 -6.45 5.61
C ILE A 2 -11.35 -6.52 7.12
N LYS A 3 -11.16 -7.71 7.73
CA LYS A 3 -11.34 -7.87 9.17
C LYS A 3 -10.21 -8.70 9.77
N PHE A 4 -9.69 -8.22 10.90
CA PHE A 4 -8.75 -8.92 11.78
C PHE A 4 -9.46 -9.22 13.09
N GLU A 5 -9.45 -10.46 13.54
CA GLU A 5 -10.08 -10.91 14.78
C GLU A 5 -9.05 -11.63 15.65
N ASN A 6 -8.65 -10.98 16.75
CA ASN A 6 -7.68 -11.48 17.74
C ASN A 6 -6.36 -11.97 17.11
N VAL A 7 -5.86 -11.23 16.08
CA VAL A 7 -4.73 -11.69 15.29
C VAL A 7 -3.42 -11.46 16.03
N ASN A 8 -2.68 -12.55 16.15
CA ASN A 8 -1.33 -12.59 16.72
C ASN A 8 -0.37 -13.20 15.71
N VAL A 9 0.80 -12.60 15.53
CA VAL A 9 1.81 -13.11 14.60
C VAL A 9 3.14 -13.28 15.30
N THR A 10 3.71 -14.47 15.19
CA THR A 10 5.06 -14.78 15.66
C THR A 10 5.91 -15.22 14.48
N MET A 11 7.09 -14.61 14.32
CA MET A 11 8.05 -14.92 13.27
C MET A 11 9.40 -15.26 13.91
N GLN A 12 9.98 -16.40 13.56
CA GLN A 12 11.27 -16.86 14.11
C GLN A 12 11.31 -16.78 15.65
N GLY A 13 10.21 -17.16 16.31
CA GLY A 13 10.06 -17.12 17.77
C GLY A 13 9.83 -15.73 18.39
N LYS A 14 9.85 -14.66 17.60
CA LYS A 14 9.58 -13.31 18.07
C LYS A 14 8.14 -12.89 17.77
N ARG A 15 7.43 -12.36 18.75
CA ARG A 15 6.11 -11.77 18.57
C ARG A 15 6.23 -10.47 17.76
N ILE A 16 5.57 -10.42 16.62
CA ILE A 16 5.56 -9.27 15.70
C ILE A 16 4.26 -8.48 15.82
N LEU A 17 3.11 -9.19 15.88
CA LEU A 17 1.82 -8.56 16.12
C LEU A 17 1.15 -9.22 17.32
N SER A 18 0.43 -8.42 18.11
CA SER A 18 -0.25 -8.86 19.32
C SER A 18 -1.64 -8.27 19.37
N ASP A 19 -2.65 -9.14 19.47
CA ASP A 19 -4.04 -8.80 19.70
C ASP A 19 -4.57 -7.73 18.72
N ILE A 20 -4.33 -7.96 17.43
CA ILE A 20 -4.84 -7.07 16.40
C ILE A 20 -6.32 -7.37 16.17
N ASN A 21 -7.14 -6.37 16.45
CA ASN A 21 -8.56 -6.33 16.14
C ASN A 21 -8.81 -5.08 15.30
N LEU A 22 -9.22 -5.26 14.04
CA LEU A 22 -9.39 -4.16 13.09
C LEU A 22 -10.42 -4.54 12.04
N GLU A 23 -11.30 -3.61 11.71
CA GLU A 23 -12.23 -3.74 10.61
C GLU A 23 -12.08 -2.55 9.66
N ILE A 24 -11.87 -2.80 8.37
CA ILE A 24 -11.77 -1.78 7.32
C ILE A 24 -12.96 -1.97 6.39
N GLN A 25 -13.74 -0.92 6.21
CA GLN A 25 -14.96 -0.94 5.41
C GLN A 25 -14.65 -0.88 3.91
N ASP A 26 -15.60 -1.31 3.08
CA ASP A 26 -15.48 -1.16 1.63
C ASP A 26 -15.45 0.33 1.25
N GLY A 27 -14.52 0.69 0.36
CA GLY A 27 -14.30 2.07 -0.07
C GLY A 27 -13.54 2.95 0.93
N GLU A 28 -13.15 2.42 2.10
CA GLU A 28 -12.39 3.17 3.09
C GLU A 28 -10.92 3.32 2.68
N PHE A 29 -10.36 4.51 2.88
CA PHE A 29 -8.93 4.78 2.73
C PHE A 29 -8.28 4.82 4.12
N VAL A 30 -7.52 3.78 4.45
CA VAL A 30 -6.85 3.63 5.75
C VAL A 30 -5.34 3.82 5.61
N LEU A 31 -4.79 4.69 6.46
CA LEU A 31 -3.36 4.91 6.58
C LEU A 31 -2.83 4.26 7.86
N ILE A 32 -1.92 3.30 7.74
CA ILE A 32 -1.25 2.66 8.87
C ILE A 32 0.10 3.34 9.09
N CYS A 33 0.32 3.91 10.25
CA CYS A 33 1.54 4.62 10.61
C CYS A 33 2.14 4.11 11.93
N GLY A 34 3.39 4.48 12.21
CA GLY A 34 4.14 4.09 13.39
C GLY A 34 5.62 3.96 13.11
N GLU A 35 6.41 3.69 14.13
CA GLU A 35 7.86 3.54 14.01
C GLU A 35 8.26 2.37 13.09
N SER A 36 9.52 2.40 12.61
CA SER A 36 10.06 1.26 11.85
C SER A 36 10.05 0.00 12.70
N GLY A 37 9.64 -1.12 12.12
CA GLY A 37 9.55 -2.41 12.82
C GLY A 37 8.32 -2.59 13.73
N CYS A 38 7.37 -1.64 13.80
CA CYS A 38 6.17 -1.80 14.62
C CYS A 38 5.11 -2.77 14.06
N GLY A 39 5.34 -3.38 12.88
CA GLY A 39 4.45 -4.42 12.32
C GLY A 39 3.63 -4.02 11.09
N LYS A 40 3.76 -2.80 10.54
CA LYS A 40 2.98 -2.31 9.37
C LYS A 40 3.09 -3.23 8.15
N THR A 41 4.31 -3.56 7.73
CA THR A 41 4.55 -4.50 6.61
C THR A 41 3.98 -5.89 6.89
N THR A 42 3.92 -6.31 8.15
CA THR A 42 3.27 -7.59 8.51
C THR A 42 1.77 -7.50 8.31
N MET A 43 1.14 -6.37 8.68
CA MET A 43 -0.28 -6.13 8.41
C MET A 43 -0.59 -6.18 6.90
N THR A 44 0.22 -5.50 6.07
CA THR A 44 0.01 -5.53 4.62
C THR A 44 0.17 -6.94 4.04
N LYS A 45 1.15 -7.72 4.53
CA LYS A 45 1.39 -9.11 4.11
C LYS A 45 0.29 -10.08 4.55
N LEU A 46 -0.40 -9.80 5.63
CA LEU A 46 -1.57 -10.57 6.05
C LEU A 46 -2.77 -10.30 5.12
N ILE A 47 -3.00 -9.05 4.74
CA ILE A 47 -4.12 -8.68 3.85
C ILE A 47 -3.95 -9.28 2.45
N ASN A 48 -2.72 -9.24 1.90
CA ASN A 48 -2.46 -9.76 0.56
C ASN A 48 -2.10 -11.25 0.51
N GLY A 49 -2.19 -11.96 1.63
CA GLY A 49 -1.98 -13.40 1.72
C GLY A 49 -0.53 -13.87 1.62
N LEU A 50 0.47 -12.98 1.52
CA LEU A 50 1.88 -13.39 1.58
C LEU A 50 2.21 -14.08 2.90
N ILE A 51 1.52 -13.72 3.96
CA ILE A 51 1.41 -14.47 5.22
C ILE A 51 -0.02 -15.01 5.26
N PRO A 52 -0.21 -16.33 5.43
CA PRO A 52 0.80 -17.37 5.74
C PRO A 52 1.41 -18.08 4.52
N HIS A 53 0.99 -17.80 3.28
CA HIS A 53 1.24 -18.68 2.13
C HIS A 53 2.70 -18.75 1.66
N PHE A 54 3.48 -17.66 1.77
CA PHE A 54 4.85 -17.59 1.25
C PHE A 54 5.92 -17.33 2.31
N VAL A 55 5.57 -16.71 3.43
CA VAL A 55 6.53 -16.44 4.50
C VAL A 55 6.70 -17.70 5.35
N ARG A 56 7.93 -18.19 5.46
CA ARG A 56 8.28 -19.36 6.29
C ARG A 56 8.50 -18.96 7.75
N ASP A 57 8.46 -19.94 8.66
CA ASP A 57 8.72 -19.77 10.10
C ASP A 57 7.82 -18.67 10.73
N VAL A 58 6.57 -18.65 10.29
CA VAL A 58 5.53 -17.76 10.81
C VAL A 58 4.38 -18.57 11.38
N SER A 59 3.91 -18.20 12.58
CA SER A 59 2.62 -18.64 13.11
C SER A 59 1.67 -17.47 13.20
N VAL A 60 0.43 -17.72 12.81
CA VAL A 60 -0.67 -16.76 12.88
C VAL A 60 -1.78 -17.38 13.69
N ASP A 61 -2.15 -16.74 14.81
CA ASP A 61 -3.33 -17.07 15.61
C ASP A 61 -4.39 -16.01 15.35
N GLY A 62 -5.66 -16.35 15.43
CA GLY A 62 -6.78 -15.48 15.07
C GLY A 62 -7.18 -15.63 13.60
N THR A 63 -8.04 -14.75 13.12
CA THR A 63 -8.62 -14.84 11.77
C THR A 63 -8.47 -13.53 11.01
N ILE A 64 -8.06 -13.62 9.74
CA ILE A 64 -8.07 -12.50 8.81
C ILE A 64 -9.02 -12.83 7.67
N THR A 65 -10.00 -11.96 7.43
CA THR A 65 -10.91 -12.10 6.29
C THR A 65 -10.79 -10.93 5.33
N VAL A 66 -10.85 -11.24 4.04
CA VAL A 66 -10.91 -10.26 2.94
C VAL A 66 -12.13 -10.58 2.09
N CYS A 67 -13.00 -9.59 1.90
CA CYS A 67 -14.28 -9.77 1.22
C CYS A 67 -15.10 -10.96 1.77
N GLY A 68 -15.07 -11.14 3.11
CA GLY A 68 -15.80 -12.20 3.81
C GLY A 68 -15.18 -13.60 3.73
N LYS A 69 -14.03 -13.78 3.06
CA LYS A 69 -13.32 -15.06 2.96
C LYS A 69 -12.08 -15.07 3.84
N ASN A 70 -11.79 -16.20 4.49
CA ASN A 70 -10.58 -16.37 5.32
C ASN A 70 -9.33 -16.44 4.42
N VAL A 71 -8.40 -15.51 4.62
CA VAL A 71 -7.16 -15.40 3.83
C VAL A 71 -6.31 -16.67 3.89
N ALA A 72 -6.25 -17.34 5.05
CA ALA A 72 -5.48 -18.57 5.21
C ALA A 72 -6.01 -19.77 4.39
N GLU A 73 -7.29 -19.72 4.02
CA GLU A 73 -7.97 -20.80 3.26
C GLU A 73 -8.09 -20.47 1.76
N MET A 74 -7.90 -19.21 1.38
CA MET A 74 -7.98 -18.80 -0.02
C MET A 74 -6.72 -19.18 -0.78
N PRO A 75 -6.83 -19.74 -2.00
CA PRO A 75 -5.69 -19.88 -2.87
C PRO A 75 -5.20 -18.49 -3.32
N MET A 76 -3.88 -18.36 -3.53
CA MET A 76 -3.25 -17.06 -3.81
C MET A 76 -3.77 -16.35 -5.06
N TYR A 77 -4.20 -17.08 -6.07
CA TYR A 77 -4.78 -16.45 -7.27
C TYR A 77 -6.12 -15.75 -6.97
N GLU A 78 -6.96 -16.29 -6.07
CA GLU A 78 -8.19 -15.62 -5.65
C GLU A 78 -7.88 -14.36 -4.84
N ILE A 79 -6.89 -14.41 -3.94
CA ILE A 79 -6.45 -13.23 -3.19
C ILE A 79 -5.93 -12.16 -4.15
N ALA A 80 -5.10 -12.53 -5.13
CA ALA A 80 -4.55 -11.61 -6.13
C ALA A 80 -5.59 -10.99 -7.07
N GLU A 81 -6.78 -11.58 -7.19
CA GLU A 81 -7.91 -10.97 -7.90
C GLU A 81 -8.57 -9.86 -7.09
N LEU A 82 -8.63 -10.02 -5.76
CA LEU A 82 -9.28 -9.08 -4.86
C LEU A 82 -8.35 -7.97 -4.39
N VAL A 83 -7.09 -8.32 -4.14
CA VAL A 83 -6.09 -7.46 -3.50
C VAL A 83 -4.93 -7.17 -4.45
N GLY A 84 -4.82 -5.94 -4.90
CA GLY A 84 -3.67 -5.45 -5.64
C GLY A 84 -2.61 -4.88 -4.69
N SER A 85 -1.36 -5.34 -4.82
CA SER A 85 -0.27 -4.95 -3.93
C SER A 85 0.80 -4.15 -4.64
N VAL A 86 1.23 -3.04 -4.02
CA VAL A 86 2.39 -2.25 -4.43
C VAL A 86 3.43 -2.31 -3.31
N PHE A 87 4.61 -2.88 -3.61
CA PHE A 87 5.66 -3.09 -2.63
C PHE A 87 6.62 -1.90 -2.53
N GLN A 88 7.32 -1.82 -1.41
CA GLN A 88 8.32 -0.79 -1.13
C GLN A 88 9.42 -0.70 -2.20
N ASN A 89 9.86 -1.85 -2.74
CA ASN A 89 10.83 -1.91 -3.81
C ASN A 89 10.16 -2.35 -5.12
N PRO A 90 9.84 -1.43 -6.04
CA PRO A 90 9.16 -1.77 -7.29
C PRO A 90 9.98 -2.70 -8.19
N LYS A 91 11.31 -2.72 -8.07
CA LYS A 91 12.18 -3.56 -8.90
C LYS A 91 11.95 -5.06 -8.68
N THR A 92 11.46 -5.45 -7.52
CA THR A 92 11.16 -6.86 -7.21
C THR A 92 9.81 -7.32 -7.76
N GLN A 93 9.06 -6.40 -8.35
CA GLN A 93 7.69 -6.62 -8.80
C GLN A 93 7.60 -6.82 -10.33
N PHE A 94 8.63 -6.41 -11.08
CA PHE A 94 8.61 -6.43 -12.55
C PHE A 94 9.04 -7.77 -13.13
N PHE A 95 8.27 -8.22 -14.13
CA PHE A 95 8.50 -9.43 -14.91
C PHE A 95 8.93 -9.12 -16.35
N TYR A 96 8.49 -7.98 -16.90
CA TYR A 96 8.78 -7.58 -18.26
C TYR A 96 9.75 -6.40 -18.34
N THR A 97 10.41 -6.30 -19.51
CA THR A 97 11.31 -5.17 -19.81
C THR A 97 10.57 -3.99 -20.44
N ASN A 98 9.37 -4.21 -20.95
CA ASN A 98 8.51 -3.21 -21.58
C ASN A 98 7.36 -2.84 -20.65
N SER A 99 7.08 -1.55 -20.51
CA SER A 99 6.06 -1.03 -19.58
C SER A 99 4.64 -1.46 -19.94
N ASN A 100 4.29 -1.51 -21.23
CA ASN A 100 2.94 -1.93 -21.64
C ASN A 100 2.74 -3.43 -21.36
N ALA A 101 3.76 -4.26 -21.63
CA ALA A 101 3.74 -5.68 -21.28
C ALA A 101 3.66 -5.89 -19.77
N GLU A 102 4.35 -5.07 -18.98
CA GLU A 102 4.28 -5.13 -17.51
C GLU A 102 2.87 -4.78 -17.00
N MET A 103 2.21 -3.77 -17.57
CA MET A 103 0.82 -3.45 -17.23
C MET A 103 -0.17 -4.53 -17.68
N ALA A 104 0.15 -5.27 -18.74
CA ALA A 104 -0.66 -6.38 -19.26
C ALA A 104 -0.59 -7.64 -18.40
N PHE A 105 0.57 -7.88 -17.76
CA PHE A 105 0.93 -9.15 -17.13
C PHE A 105 -0.15 -9.74 -16.22
N GLY A 106 -0.71 -8.94 -15.33
CA GLY A 106 -1.74 -9.41 -14.39
C GLY A 106 -3.06 -9.80 -15.08
N LEU A 107 -3.41 -9.12 -16.17
CA LEU A 107 -4.61 -9.42 -16.95
C LEU A 107 -4.39 -10.65 -17.85
N GLU A 108 -3.19 -10.82 -18.43
CA GLU A 108 -2.80 -12.00 -19.19
C GLU A 108 -2.87 -13.27 -18.34
N ASN A 109 -2.35 -13.22 -17.11
CA ASN A 109 -2.40 -14.34 -16.16
C ASN A 109 -3.83 -14.73 -15.77
N ARG A 110 -4.79 -13.81 -15.89
CA ARG A 110 -6.23 -14.09 -15.68
C ARG A 110 -6.93 -14.61 -16.95
N GLY A 111 -6.20 -14.77 -18.07
CA GLY A 111 -6.79 -15.20 -19.33
C GLY A 111 -7.74 -14.19 -19.95
N VAL A 112 -7.55 -12.90 -19.69
CA VAL A 112 -8.38 -11.82 -20.25
C VAL A 112 -8.09 -11.66 -21.74
N GLU A 113 -9.13 -11.41 -22.54
CA GLU A 113 -9.04 -11.26 -23.98
C GLU A 113 -8.07 -10.12 -24.38
N PRO A 114 -7.17 -10.35 -25.37
CA PRO A 114 -6.13 -9.40 -25.76
C PRO A 114 -6.65 -8.01 -26.16
N GLU A 115 -7.82 -7.94 -26.78
CA GLU A 115 -8.44 -6.66 -27.16
C GLU A 115 -8.86 -5.84 -25.93
N TYR A 116 -9.43 -6.51 -24.93
CA TYR A 116 -9.76 -5.87 -23.66
C TYR A 116 -8.50 -5.39 -22.92
N ILE A 117 -7.42 -6.21 -22.92
CA ILE A 117 -6.13 -5.83 -22.30
C ILE A 117 -5.60 -4.54 -22.92
N ARG A 118 -5.52 -4.47 -24.26
CA ARG A 118 -5.06 -3.26 -24.97
C ARG A 118 -5.88 -2.02 -24.60
N LYS A 119 -7.21 -2.16 -24.59
CA LYS A 119 -8.12 -1.07 -24.19
C LYS A 119 -7.90 -0.66 -22.73
N ARG A 120 -7.73 -1.63 -21.84
CA ARG A 120 -7.55 -1.37 -20.41
C ARG A 120 -6.21 -0.67 -20.14
N ILE A 121 -5.12 -1.07 -20.79
CA ILE A 121 -3.82 -0.39 -20.69
C ILE A 121 -3.93 1.06 -21.15
N LYS A 122 -4.54 1.29 -22.34
CA LYS A 122 -4.73 2.64 -22.85
C LYS A 122 -5.55 3.52 -21.89
N ASN A 123 -6.61 2.98 -21.32
CA ASN A 123 -7.41 3.68 -20.30
C ASN A 123 -6.58 3.96 -19.05
N THR A 124 -5.78 2.99 -18.58
CA THR A 124 -4.90 3.16 -17.43
C THR A 124 -3.90 4.29 -17.64
N ILE A 125 -3.26 4.34 -18.81
CA ILE A 125 -2.32 5.40 -19.18
C ILE A 125 -3.00 6.77 -19.12
N ASN A 126 -4.17 6.91 -19.73
CA ASN A 126 -4.92 8.16 -19.75
C ASN A 126 -5.44 8.56 -18.35
N GLU A 127 -6.05 7.61 -17.61
CA GLU A 127 -6.63 7.88 -16.30
C GLU A 127 -5.59 8.27 -15.25
N LEU A 128 -4.37 7.74 -15.39
CA LEU A 128 -3.26 8.03 -14.50
C LEU A 128 -2.33 9.13 -15.03
N ASP A 129 -2.56 9.69 -16.22
CA ASP A 129 -1.72 10.72 -16.87
C ASP A 129 -0.24 10.28 -16.90
N ILE A 130 0.02 9.10 -17.50
CA ILE A 130 1.33 8.45 -17.54
C ILE A 130 1.81 8.12 -18.95
N GLU A 131 1.39 8.88 -19.97
CA GLU A 131 1.76 8.69 -21.37
C GLU A 131 3.27 8.61 -21.55
N LYS A 132 4.04 9.33 -20.72
CA LYS A 132 5.51 9.30 -20.73
C LYS A 132 6.10 7.94 -20.39
N LEU A 133 5.31 7.03 -19.81
CA LEU A 133 5.73 5.67 -19.49
C LEU A 133 5.33 4.66 -20.57
N GLU A 134 4.52 5.07 -21.56
CA GLU A 134 4.03 4.18 -22.61
C GLU A 134 5.19 3.63 -23.45
N ASP A 135 5.16 2.33 -23.70
CA ASP A 135 6.09 1.57 -24.54
C ASP A 135 7.59 1.82 -24.24
N ARG A 136 7.94 1.97 -22.95
CA ARG A 136 9.31 2.23 -22.51
C ARG A 136 9.97 1.01 -21.90
N ASN A 137 11.31 1.00 -22.00
CA ASN A 137 12.12 0.01 -21.29
C ASN A 137 12.14 0.32 -19.78
N VAL A 138 11.67 -0.63 -18.97
CA VAL A 138 11.57 -0.51 -17.50
C VAL A 138 12.94 -0.26 -16.85
N PHE A 139 14.01 -0.86 -17.38
CA PHE A 139 15.35 -0.67 -16.80
C PHE A 139 15.89 0.76 -16.96
N SER A 140 15.47 1.48 -18.01
CA SER A 140 15.85 2.87 -18.24
C SER A 140 15.08 3.89 -17.40
N MET A 141 14.06 3.46 -16.65
CA MET A 141 13.23 4.34 -15.85
C MET A 141 13.91 4.74 -14.54
N SER A 142 13.63 5.96 -14.09
CA SER A 142 13.97 6.44 -12.74
C SER A 142 13.23 5.66 -11.66
N GLY A 143 13.64 5.81 -10.39
CA GLY A 143 12.95 5.18 -9.24
C GLY A 143 11.48 5.58 -9.15
N GLY A 144 11.18 6.87 -9.35
CA GLY A 144 9.81 7.39 -9.34
C GLY A 144 8.96 6.87 -10.50
N GLU A 145 9.52 6.80 -11.71
CA GLU A 145 8.82 6.20 -12.86
C GLU A 145 8.53 4.72 -12.64
N LYS A 146 9.48 3.97 -12.06
CA LYS A 146 9.27 2.55 -11.70
C LYS A 146 8.16 2.38 -10.66
N GLN A 147 8.13 3.23 -9.64
CA GLN A 147 7.07 3.17 -8.63
C GLN A 147 5.70 3.47 -9.26
N LEU A 148 5.64 4.45 -10.15
CA LEU A 148 4.41 4.80 -10.85
C LEU A 148 3.97 3.68 -11.82
N LEU A 149 4.91 3.02 -12.49
CA LEU A 149 4.62 1.86 -13.33
C LEU A 149 4.10 0.67 -12.49
N ALA A 150 4.73 0.37 -11.35
CA ALA A 150 4.26 -0.69 -10.45
C ALA A 150 2.83 -0.42 -9.96
N PHE A 151 2.53 0.84 -9.63
CA PHE A 151 1.17 1.26 -9.30
C PHE A 151 0.21 1.09 -10.50
N ALA A 152 0.63 1.52 -11.70
CA ALA A 152 -0.18 1.42 -12.92
C ALA A 152 -0.49 -0.04 -13.31
N SER A 153 0.47 -0.95 -13.13
CA SER A 153 0.28 -2.39 -13.38
C SER A 153 -0.79 -2.98 -12.45
N VAL A 154 -0.77 -2.60 -11.17
CA VAL A 154 -1.81 -2.99 -10.21
C VAL A 154 -3.15 -2.34 -10.55
N TYR A 155 -3.14 -1.05 -10.92
CA TYR A 155 -4.36 -0.32 -11.30
C TYR A 155 -5.02 -0.90 -12.56
N ALA A 156 -4.24 -1.37 -13.53
CA ALA A 156 -4.75 -2.03 -14.73
C ALA A 156 -5.58 -3.27 -14.39
N MET A 157 -5.22 -4.01 -13.35
CA MET A 157 -5.95 -5.18 -12.86
C MET A 157 -7.30 -4.85 -12.23
N ASN A 158 -7.52 -3.60 -11.83
CA ASN A 158 -8.74 -3.09 -11.19
C ASN A 158 -9.18 -3.92 -9.95
N PRO A 159 -8.32 -4.15 -8.95
CA PRO A 159 -8.68 -4.90 -7.76
C PRO A 159 -9.69 -4.12 -6.91
N GLN A 160 -10.42 -4.82 -6.03
CA GLN A 160 -11.32 -4.19 -5.07
C GLN A 160 -10.56 -3.45 -3.96
N ILE A 161 -9.41 -3.99 -3.58
CA ILE A 161 -8.57 -3.52 -2.47
C ILE A 161 -7.17 -3.23 -2.99
N TYR A 162 -6.65 -2.05 -2.67
CA TYR A 162 -5.26 -1.67 -2.91
C TYR A 162 -4.49 -1.69 -1.60
N VAL A 163 -3.39 -2.42 -1.56
CA VAL A 163 -2.47 -2.48 -0.42
C VAL A 163 -1.11 -1.95 -0.84
N LEU A 164 -0.64 -0.87 -0.21
CA LEU A 164 0.63 -0.25 -0.53
C LEU A 164 1.54 -0.27 0.70
N ASP A 165 2.73 -0.83 0.56
CA ASP A 165 3.72 -0.91 1.63
C ASP A 165 4.87 0.06 1.34
N GLU A 166 4.94 1.15 2.11
CA GLU A 166 5.92 2.24 2.00
C GLU A 166 6.18 2.72 0.56
N PRO A 167 5.12 3.04 -0.21
CA PRO A 167 5.25 3.35 -1.63
C PRO A 167 6.08 4.61 -1.92
N SER A 168 6.33 5.45 -0.92
CA SER A 168 7.14 6.68 -1.05
C SER A 168 8.61 6.51 -0.69
N ALA A 169 9.07 5.31 -0.27
CA ALA A 169 10.40 5.10 0.32
C ALA A 169 11.57 5.62 -0.53
N ASN A 170 11.46 5.47 -1.86
CA ASN A 170 12.50 5.84 -2.83
C ASN A 170 12.12 7.02 -3.72
N LEU A 171 11.12 7.83 -3.31
CA LEU A 171 10.60 8.93 -4.09
C LEU A 171 11.10 10.29 -3.60
N ASP A 172 11.41 11.18 -4.53
CA ASP A 172 11.53 12.60 -4.26
C ASP A 172 10.15 13.26 -4.09
N ILE A 173 10.12 14.53 -3.74
CA ILE A 173 8.88 15.27 -3.47
C ILE A 173 7.98 15.29 -4.71
N ALA A 174 8.52 15.54 -5.89
CA ALA A 174 7.75 15.63 -7.13
C ALA A 174 7.13 14.28 -7.52
N ALA A 175 7.86 13.17 -7.33
CA ALA A 175 7.34 11.83 -7.56
C ALA A 175 6.26 11.44 -6.54
N MET A 176 6.40 11.87 -5.27
CA MET A 176 5.36 11.67 -4.25
C MET A 176 4.07 12.44 -4.57
N GLU A 177 4.18 13.68 -5.05
CA GLU A 177 3.02 14.47 -5.48
C GLU A 177 2.27 13.77 -6.61
N LYS A 178 2.99 13.30 -7.64
CA LYS A 178 2.41 12.51 -8.72
C LYS A 178 1.70 11.27 -8.20
N LEU A 179 2.33 10.49 -7.33
CA LEU A 179 1.71 9.31 -6.74
C LEU A 179 0.45 9.68 -5.92
N SER A 180 0.51 10.79 -5.18
CA SER A 180 -0.62 11.35 -4.43
C SER A 180 -1.85 11.63 -5.31
N GLU A 181 -1.65 12.21 -6.49
CA GLU A 181 -2.74 12.44 -7.45
C GLU A 181 -3.36 11.13 -7.95
N ARG A 182 -2.55 10.07 -8.12
CA ARG A 182 -3.04 8.74 -8.52
C ARG A 182 -3.80 8.04 -7.39
N MET A 183 -3.41 8.28 -6.11
CA MET A 183 -4.19 7.82 -4.96
C MET A 183 -5.59 8.46 -4.92
N LYS A 184 -5.70 9.73 -5.32
CA LYS A 184 -6.99 10.40 -5.44
C LYS A 184 -7.91 9.68 -6.43
N VAL A 185 -7.40 9.27 -7.58
CA VAL A 185 -8.19 8.57 -8.61
C VAL A 185 -8.80 7.28 -8.07
N ILE A 186 -8.03 6.45 -7.33
CA ILE A 186 -8.58 5.20 -6.78
C ILE A 186 -9.58 5.44 -5.66
N LYS A 187 -9.36 6.47 -4.82
CA LYS A 187 -10.32 6.86 -3.78
C LYS A 187 -11.65 7.33 -4.39
N GLU A 188 -11.61 8.20 -5.41
CA GLU A 188 -12.80 8.72 -6.09
C GLU A 188 -13.61 7.62 -6.79
N LYS A 189 -12.96 6.53 -7.18
CA LYS A 189 -13.62 5.33 -7.73
C LYS A 189 -14.22 4.41 -6.66
N GLY A 190 -14.07 4.73 -5.39
CA GLY A 190 -14.65 3.98 -4.27
C GLY A 190 -13.94 2.67 -3.92
N HIS A 191 -12.67 2.52 -4.35
CA HIS A 191 -11.88 1.35 -3.95
C HIS A 191 -11.42 1.45 -2.49
N THR A 192 -11.30 0.30 -1.84
CA THR A 192 -10.68 0.20 -0.51
C THR A 192 -9.17 0.34 -0.64
N VAL A 193 -8.56 1.18 0.18
CA VAL A 193 -7.12 1.45 0.12
C VAL A 193 -6.49 1.32 1.50
N VAL A 194 -5.43 0.53 1.60
CA VAL A 194 -4.63 0.40 2.82
C VAL A 194 -3.19 0.78 2.49
N VAL A 195 -2.68 1.83 3.14
CA VAL A 195 -1.31 2.29 2.93
C VAL A 195 -0.54 2.20 4.24
N ALA A 196 0.53 1.42 4.27
CA ALA A 196 1.52 1.47 5.35
C ALA A 196 2.58 2.50 4.97
N GLU A 197 2.79 3.53 5.80
CA GLU A 197 3.66 4.64 5.42
C GLU A 197 4.32 5.31 6.64
N HIS A 198 5.55 5.83 6.44
CA HIS A 198 6.29 6.65 7.40
C HIS A 198 6.24 8.14 7.08
N ARG A 199 6.16 8.49 5.79
CA ARG A 199 6.15 9.87 5.27
C ARG A 199 4.71 10.31 5.06
N LEU A 200 4.03 10.77 6.10
CA LEU A 200 2.58 10.94 6.12
C LEU A 200 2.09 12.19 5.37
N ALA A 201 2.94 13.21 5.22
CA ALA A 201 2.57 14.53 4.70
C ALA A 201 1.89 14.50 3.33
N TRP A 202 2.30 13.60 2.43
CA TRP A 202 1.81 13.55 1.06
C TRP A 202 0.47 12.81 0.93
N ILE A 203 0.13 11.90 1.87
CA ILE A 203 -0.99 10.96 1.73
C ILE A 203 -2.11 11.14 2.76
N GLN A 204 -1.80 11.70 3.95
CA GLN A 204 -2.76 11.80 5.06
C GLN A 204 -4.07 12.51 4.68
N LYS A 205 -4.02 13.44 3.72
CA LYS A 205 -5.18 14.20 3.24
C LYS A 205 -6.26 13.34 2.58
N PHE A 206 -5.91 12.13 2.16
CA PHE A 206 -6.84 11.18 1.54
C PHE A 206 -7.38 10.14 2.52
N ALA A 207 -6.72 9.97 3.67
CA ALA A 207 -7.13 8.97 4.65
C ALA A 207 -8.46 9.36 5.30
N ASP A 208 -9.37 8.40 5.36
CA ASP A 208 -10.59 8.50 6.15
C ASP A 208 -10.26 8.18 7.61
N ARG A 209 -9.37 7.19 7.81
CA ARG A 209 -8.91 6.76 9.13
C ARG A 209 -7.40 6.51 9.13
N ILE A 210 -6.76 6.86 10.25
CA ILE A 210 -5.32 6.69 10.46
C ILE A 210 -5.11 5.81 11.68
N ILE A 211 -4.41 4.70 11.49
CA ILE A 211 -4.12 3.70 12.49
C ILE A 211 -2.68 3.87 12.95
N TYR A 212 -2.50 4.22 14.21
CA TYR A 212 -1.17 4.30 14.81
C TYR A 212 -0.80 2.99 15.46
N MET A 213 0.29 2.40 14.99
CA MET A 213 0.84 1.15 15.53
C MET A 213 2.10 1.41 16.35
N LYS A 214 2.20 0.70 17.47
CA LYS A 214 3.38 0.68 18.33
C LYS A 214 3.60 -0.74 18.86
N GLU A 215 4.85 -1.21 18.79
CA GLU A 215 5.27 -2.51 19.34
C GLU A 215 4.36 -3.69 18.99
N GLY A 216 3.90 -3.72 17.74
CA GLY A 216 3.04 -4.80 17.22
C GLY A 216 1.56 -4.71 17.63
N ARG A 217 1.10 -3.59 18.15
CA ARG A 217 -0.30 -3.34 18.57
C ARG A 217 -0.87 -2.13 17.85
N ILE A 218 -2.18 -2.09 17.71
CA ILE A 218 -2.90 -0.86 17.40
C ILE A 218 -3.02 -0.09 18.72
N GLU A 219 -2.32 1.03 18.81
CA GLU A 219 -2.30 1.88 20.01
C GLU A 219 -3.42 2.90 19.97
N GLN A 220 -3.70 3.45 18.78
CA GLN A 220 -4.73 4.47 18.62
C GLN A 220 -5.21 4.55 17.17
N GLU A 221 -6.48 4.87 17.00
CA GLU A 221 -7.09 5.20 15.71
C GLU A 221 -7.51 6.68 15.73
N PHE A 222 -7.40 7.32 14.55
CA PHE A 222 -7.75 8.73 14.37
C PHE A 222 -8.56 8.90 13.10
N THR A 223 -9.49 9.82 13.11
CA THR A 223 -9.97 10.46 11.88
C THR A 223 -8.89 11.38 11.30
N SER A 224 -9.02 11.74 10.01
CA SER A 224 -8.09 12.67 9.38
C SER A 224 -7.98 14.01 10.14
N ASP A 225 -9.09 14.52 10.66
CA ASP A 225 -9.13 15.81 11.35
C ASP A 225 -8.50 15.73 12.75
N GLU A 226 -8.77 14.67 13.51
CA GLU A 226 -8.10 14.43 14.80
C GLU A 226 -6.59 14.31 14.62
N PHE A 227 -6.13 13.60 13.57
CA PHE A 227 -4.71 13.45 13.30
C PHE A 227 -4.04 14.77 12.92
N LYS A 228 -4.69 15.61 12.12
CA LYS A 228 -4.22 16.96 11.78
C LYS A 228 -4.12 17.86 13.00
N ALA A 229 -5.04 17.73 13.95
CA ALA A 229 -5.07 18.49 15.19
C ALA A 229 -3.97 18.11 16.21
N LEU A 230 -3.29 16.97 16.00
CA LEU A 230 -2.16 16.59 16.86
C LEU A 230 -1.04 17.64 16.81
N SER A 231 -0.53 18.03 17.97
CA SER A 231 0.64 18.90 18.05
C SER A 231 1.90 18.18 17.54
N ASP A 232 2.88 18.94 17.03
CA ASP A 232 4.17 18.37 16.60
C ASP A 232 4.91 17.66 17.74
N LEU A 233 4.77 18.15 18.98
CA LEU A 233 5.32 17.48 20.16
C LEU A 233 4.72 16.07 20.31
N LYS A 234 3.39 15.95 20.18
CA LYS A 234 2.70 14.66 20.29
C LYS A 234 3.14 13.72 19.17
N ARG A 235 3.23 14.20 17.91
CA ARG A 235 3.73 13.40 16.78
C ARG A 235 5.16 12.90 17.01
N LYS A 236 6.05 13.76 17.50
CA LYS A 236 7.42 13.36 17.86
C LYS A 236 7.45 12.29 18.95
N GLN A 237 6.60 12.40 19.98
CA GLN A 237 6.46 11.37 21.03
C GLN A 237 5.95 10.04 20.47
N MET A 238 5.14 10.07 19.41
CA MET A 238 4.68 8.89 18.68
C MET A 238 5.70 8.36 17.66
N GLY A 239 6.91 8.94 17.58
CA GLY A 239 7.93 8.57 16.59
C GLY A 239 7.53 8.88 15.14
N LEU A 240 6.55 9.76 14.95
CA LEU A 240 6.07 10.15 13.63
C LEU A 240 6.84 11.38 13.09
N ARG A 241 7.06 11.41 11.77
CA ARG A 241 7.66 12.56 11.12
C ARG A 241 6.67 13.73 11.05
N SER A 242 7.20 14.97 10.98
CA SER A 242 6.37 16.15 10.75
C SER A 242 5.55 16.01 9.48
N ILE A 243 4.30 16.45 9.52
CA ILE A 243 3.40 16.51 8.36
C ILE A 243 3.41 17.87 7.67
N VAL A 244 4.11 18.85 8.24
CA VAL A 244 4.26 20.21 7.68
C VAL A 244 5.68 20.34 7.13
N PRO A 245 5.87 20.44 5.79
CA PRO A 245 7.20 20.54 5.18
C PRO A 245 8.00 21.76 5.63
N GLU A 246 7.33 22.84 5.98
CA GLU A 246 7.95 24.14 6.32
C GLU A 246 8.63 24.16 7.72
N GLN A 247 8.44 23.14 8.54
CA GLN A 247 8.99 23.07 9.90
C GLN A 247 10.26 22.22 10.02
N ILE A 248 10.86 21.81 8.92
CA ILE A 248 12.18 21.19 8.94
C ILE A 248 13.20 22.31 9.12
N GLN A 249 13.50 22.66 10.38
CA GLN A 249 14.69 23.45 10.71
C GLN A 249 15.92 22.61 10.30
N ILE A 250 16.56 23.00 9.20
CA ILE A 250 17.90 22.49 8.85
C ILE A 250 18.83 23.07 9.91
N PRO A 251 19.53 22.24 10.72
CA PRO A 251 20.52 22.77 11.63
C PRO A 251 21.56 23.53 10.80
N GLU A 252 21.81 24.78 11.16
CA GLU A 252 22.96 25.52 10.60
C GLU A 252 24.24 24.72 10.93
N ILE A 253 24.93 24.28 9.87
CA ILE A 253 26.22 23.64 9.99
C ILE A 253 27.20 24.77 10.34
N THR A 254 27.55 24.88 11.62
CA THR A 254 28.66 25.70 12.10
C THR A 254 30.00 24.98 11.88
#